data_b0fb3e38b441124dd44b50581f0fe27b
#
_entry.id   b0fb3e38b441124dd44b50581f0fe27b
#
_cell.length_a   1.000
_cell.length_b   1.000
_cell.length_c   1.000
_cell.angle_alpha   90.00
_cell.angle_beta   90.00
_cell.angle_gamma   90.00
#
_symmetry.space_group_name_H-M   'P 1'
#
loop_
_entity.id
_entity.type
_entity.pdbx_description
1 polymer ?
#
loop_
_entity_poly.entity_id
_entity_poly.type
_entity_poly.pdbx_seq_one_letter_code
_entity_poly.pdbx_strand_id
1 'polypeptide(L)'
;MIEALRESKPANANLAHYMQYQLNFPTYRNTQVQYFACGEEKFPVLLEELKKAEKFIFLEYFIVEEGYMWGSVLEILKEKAAAGVEVRFMYDGMCSISLLPPDYPKKIRRFGIQCKMFSPIRPVLSTTQNNRDHRKICVIDGKTGFTGGINLGDEYINRKERFGYWKDTAVMIKGDAVQSLTMLFLQMWNVSELKKEKFEPYLTTMAKELKPETGFVLPYGDSPYDHENVGEEVYVHILNHAKKYVHIMTPYLILDNGMLDTLTRAAKSGIEVCIIMPHIP
;
A
#
# COMPACT_ATOMS: atom_id res chain seq x y z
N MET A 1 7.74 22.13 6.82
CA MET A 1 7.83 20.67 7.07
C MET A 1 9.27 20.18 6.90
N ILE A 2 9.87 20.34 5.74
CA ILE A 2 11.26 19.90 5.46
C ILE A 2 12.30 20.56 6.40
N GLU A 3 12.17 21.85 6.72
CA GLU A 3 13.07 22.50 7.68
C GLU A 3 13.01 21.86 9.07
N ALA A 4 11.83 21.56 9.57
CA ALA A 4 11.68 20.86 10.85
C ALA A 4 12.26 19.42 10.81
N LEU A 5 12.19 18.76 9.65
CA LEU A 5 12.85 17.46 9.45
C LEU A 5 14.37 17.63 9.40
N ARG A 6 14.88 18.71 8.79
CA ARG A 6 16.31 19.01 8.71
C ARG A 6 16.93 19.22 10.09
N GLU A 7 16.23 19.90 10.98
CA GLU A 7 16.65 20.09 12.37
C GLU A 7 16.74 18.78 13.15
N SER A 8 15.74 17.89 12.96
CA SER A 8 15.64 16.64 13.73
C SER A 8 16.37 15.45 13.11
N LYS A 9 16.36 15.35 11.79
CA LYS A 9 16.91 14.23 10.99
C LYS A 9 17.51 14.74 9.67
N PRO A 10 18.66 15.40 9.68
CA PRO A 10 19.26 16.06 8.51
C PRO A 10 19.41 15.13 7.29
N ALA A 11 19.81 13.88 7.50
CA ALA A 11 19.98 12.90 6.44
C ALA A 11 18.68 12.66 5.66
N ASN A 12 17.55 12.58 6.35
CA ASN A 12 16.24 12.31 5.74
C ASN A 12 15.63 13.56 5.09
N ALA A 13 16.09 14.77 5.43
CA ALA A 13 15.55 15.99 4.88
C ALA A 13 15.81 16.14 3.38
N ASN A 14 16.97 15.67 2.88
CA ASN A 14 17.28 15.71 1.45
C ASN A 14 16.42 14.72 0.66
N LEU A 15 16.19 13.51 1.21
CA LEU A 15 15.25 12.56 0.62
C LEU A 15 13.83 13.14 0.59
N ALA A 16 13.36 13.71 1.70
CA ALA A 16 12.04 14.33 1.77
C ALA A 16 11.88 15.51 0.80
N HIS A 17 12.96 16.30 0.59
CA HIS A 17 12.97 17.37 -0.41
C HIS A 17 12.82 16.81 -1.82
N TYR A 18 13.61 15.80 -2.20
CA TYR A 18 13.52 15.14 -3.49
C TYR A 18 12.11 14.56 -3.70
N MET A 19 11.61 13.79 -2.75
CA MET A 19 10.29 13.17 -2.81
C MET A 19 9.16 14.20 -2.97
N GLN A 20 9.25 15.32 -2.27
CA GLN A 20 8.21 16.34 -2.30
C GLN A 20 8.24 17.19 -3.58
N TYR A 21 9.42 17.66 -4.01
CA TYR A 21 9.52 18.66 -5.08
C TYR A 21 9.75 18.07 -6.47
N GLN A 22 10.31 16.86 -6.57
CA GLN A 22 10.47 16.19 -7.85
C GLN A 22 9.33 15.20 -8.11
N LEU A 23 8.88 14.49 -7.08
CA LEU A 23 7.94 13.37 -7.21
C LEU A 23 6.54 13.67 -6.68
N ASN A 24 6.31 14.84 -6.08
CA ASN A 24 5.03 15.25 -5.48
C ASN A 24 4.53 14.33 -4.36
N PHE A 25 5.45 13.71 -3.60
CA PHE A 25 5.13 12.96 -2.38
C PHE A 25 5.46 13.79 -1.14
N PRO A 26 4.47 14.47 -0.54
CA PRO A 26 4.71 15.34 0.61
C PRO A 26 4.97 14.56 1.89
N THR A 27 5.75 15.19 2.77
CA THR A 27 5.97 14.71 4.14
C THR A 27 4.94 15.30 5.08
N TYR A 28 4.41 14.49 5.98
CA TYR A 28 3.38 14.87 6.94
C TYR A 28 3.86 14.76 8.38
N ARG A 29 3.27 15.59 9.24
CA ARG A 29 3.13 15.40 10.70
C ARG A 29 1.69 15.01 11.02
N ASN A 30 1.30 15.07 12.28
CA ASN A 30 -0.08 14.81 12.73
C ASN A 30 -0.63 13.49 12.19
N THR A 31 0.20 12.45 12.23
CA THR A 31 -0.15 11.14 11.72
C THR A 31 0.31 10.08 12.71
N GLN A 32 -0.64 9.36 13.26
CA GLN A 32 -0.38 8.18 14.09
C GLN A 32 -0.05 7.01 13.19
N VAL A 33 0.87 6.17 13.65
CA VAL A 33 1.30 4.97 12.93
C VAL A 33 1.18 3.76 13.84
N GLN A 34 0.51 2.72 13.37
CA GLN A 34 0.47 1.41 14.01
C GLN A 34 1.05 0.36 13.06
N TYR A 35 2.07 -0.36 13.53
CA TYR A 35 2.67 -1.48 12.81
C TYR A 35 1.99 -2.78 13.22
N PHE A 36 1.79 -3.68 12.23
CA PHE A 36 1.31 -5.04 12.43
C PHE A 36 2.38 -6.03 11.99
N ALA A 37 2.77 -6.89 12.88
CA ALA A 37 3.79 -7.90 12.64
C ALA A 37 3.30 -9.06 11.76
N CYS A 38 2.00 -9.26 11.65
CA CYS A 38 1.38 -10.32 10.85
C CYS A 38 -0.07 -9.96 10.45
N GLY A 39 -0.65 -10.80 9.59
CA GLY A 39 -2.02 -10.61 9.11
C GLY A 39 -3.08 -10.79 10.19
N GLU A 40 -2.85 -11.69 11.13
CA GLU A 40 -3.74 -11.97 12.25
C GLU A 40 -3.93 -10.74 13.16
N GLU A 41 -2.88 -9.92 13.31
CA GLU A 41 -2.98 -8.67 14.05
C GLU A 41 -3.70 -7.57 13.26
N LYS A 42 -3.41 -7.46 11.95
CA LYS A 42 -4.05 -6.45 11.08
C LYS A 42 -5.53 -6.70 10.91
N PHE A 43 -5.95 -7.94 10.70
CA PHE A 43 -7.28 -8.27 10.20
C PHE A 43 -8.42 -7.81 11.12
N PRO A 44 -8.43 -8.11 12.43
CA PRO A 44 -9.48 -7.62 13.30
C PRO A 44 -9.55 -6.09 13.37
N VAL A 45 -8.40 -5.42 13.36
CA VAL A 45 -8.34 -3.95 13.37
C VAL A 45 -8.90 -3.38 12.07
N LEU A 46 -8.60 -3.99 10.92
CA LEU A 46 -9.17 -3.60 9.63
C LEU A 46 -10.70 -3.68 9.64
N LEU A 47 -11.29 -4.79 10.15
CA LEU A 47 -12.74 -4.94 10.24
C LEU A 47 -13.37 -3.87 11.13
N GLU A 48 -12.76 -3.57 12.29
CA GLU A 48 -13.26 -2.53 13.20
C GLU A 48 -13.18 -1.12 12.59
N GLU A 49 -12.13 -0.80 11.86
CA GLU A 49 -12.02 0.51 11.19
C GLU A 49 -13.02 0.64 10.02
N LEU A 50 -13.22 -0.43 9.24
CA LEU A 50 -14.21 -0.44 8.15
C LEU A 50 -15.63 -0.17 8.67
N LYS A 51 -16.00 -0.72 9.83
CA LYS A 51 -17.30 -0.47 10.46
C LYS A 51 -17.54 0.99 10.87
N LYS A 52 -16.46 1.78 11.05
CA LYS A 52 -16.54 3.20 11.42
C LYS A 52 -16.73 4.14 10.23
N ALA A 53 -16.65 3.63 9.01
CA ALA A 53 -16.78 4.46 7.81
C ALA A 53 -18.13 5.20 7.75
N GLU A 54 -18.08 6.49 7.41
CA GLU A 54 -19.24 7.38 7.32
C GLU A 54 -19.43 7.97 5.93
N LYS A 55 -18.33 8.18 5.17
CA LYS A 55 -18.34 8.87 3.88
C LYS A 55 -17.94 7.96 2.73
N PHE A 56 -16.73 7.38 2.80
CA PHE A 56 -16.23 6.53 1.74
C PHE A 56 -15.23 5.47 2.22
N ILE A 57 -15.15 4.38 1.48
CA ILE A 57 -14.16 3.31 1.63
C ILE A 57 -13.55 3.03 0.27
N PHE A 58 -12.23 3.12 0.16
CA PHE A 58 -11.47 2.77 -1.04
C PHE A 58 -10.54 1.59 -0.76
N LEU A 59 -10.61 0.56 -1.60
CA LEU A 59 -9.77 -0.63 -1.50
C LEU A 59 -9.09 -0.92 -2.84
N GLU A 60 -7.78 -1.14 -2.79
CA GLU A 60 -6.91 -1.52 -3.91
C GLU A 60 -6.01 -2.67 -3.46
N TYR A 61 -6.15 -3.84 -4.10
CA TYR A 61 -5.42 -5.03 -3.71
C TYR A 61 -4.94 -5.82 -4.93
N PHE A 62 -3.74 -6.41 -4.82
CA PHE A 62 -3.19 -7.25 -5.88
C PHE A 62 -3.86 -8.63 -5.90
N ILE A 63 -3.95 -9.30 -4.75
CA ILE A 63 -4.59 -10.61 -4.62
C ILE A 63 -5.87 -10.48 -3.79
N VAL A 64 -6.95 -11.06 -4.34
CA VAL A 64 -8.22 -11.24 -3.62
C VAL A 64 -8.69 -12.66 -3.91
N GLU A 65 -8.93 -13.43 -2.87
CA GLU A 65 -9.45 -14.80 -2.94
C GLU A 65 -10.73 -14.92 -2.11
N GLU A 66 -11.75 -15.56 -2.66
CA GLU A 66 -12.99 -15.86 -1.90
C GLU A 66 -12.64 -16.79 -0.74
N GLY A 67 -12.93 -16.36 0.48
CA GLY A 67 -12.63 -17.06 1.72
C GLY A 67 -13.17 -16.29 2.93
N TYR A 68 -12.70 -16.65 4.11
CA TYR A 68 -13.13 -16.03 5.36
C TYR A 68 -12.71 -14.55 5.44
N MET A 69 -11.44 -14.26 5.12
CA MET A 69 -10.91 -12.90 5.22
C MET A 69 -11.66 -11.95 4.29
N TRP A 70 -11.71 -12.27 3.00
CA TRP A 70 -12.42 -11.44 2.02
C TRP A 70 -13.92 -11.40 2.28
N GLY A 71 -14.55 -12.55 2.61
CA GLY A 71 -15.97 -12.63 2.93
C GLY A 71 -16.36 -11.71 4.09
N SER A 72 -15.56 -11.69 5.17
CA SER A 72 -15.80 -10.81 6.32
C SER A 72 -15.68 -9.33 5.95
N VAL A 73 -14.69 -8.96 5.14
CA VAL A 73 -14.54 -7.59 4.62
C VAL A 73 -15.75 -7.25 3.74
N LEU A 74 -16.10 -8.11 2.80
CA LEU A 74 -17.18 -7.87 1.85
C LEU A 74 -18.55 -7.66 2.52
N GLU A 75 -18.86 -8.40 3.59
CA GLU A 75 -20.12 -8.20 4.32
C GLU A 75 -20.20 -6.78 4.91
N ILE A 76 -19.12 -6.28 5.52
CA ILE A 76 -19.08 -4.89 6.03
C ILE A 76 -19.22 -3.90 4.87
N LEU A 77 -18.55 -4.14 3.73
CA LEU A 77 -18.66 -3.25 2.57
C LEU A 77 -20.08 -3.17 2.02
N LYS A 78 -20.82 -4.31 2.01
CA LYS A 78 -22.23 -4.35 1.60
C LYS A 78 -23.11 -3.56 2.56
N GLU A 79 -22.93 -3.73 3.86
CA GLU A 79 -23.66 -2.98 4.90
C GLU A 79 -23.42 -1.48 4.73
N LYS A 80 -22.15 -1.07 4.53
CA LYS A 80 -21.78 0.34 4.36
C LYS A 80 -22.33 0.93 3.07
N ALA A 81 -22.26 0.20 1.97
CA ALA A 81 -22.84 0.64 0.69
C ALA A 81 -24.38 0.79 0.80
N ALA A 82 -25.06 -0.15 1.45
CA ALA A 82 -26.50 -0.05 1.71
C ALA A 82 -26.87 1.14 2.63
N ALA A 83 -25.96 1.54 3.53
CA ALA A 83 -26.10 2.72 4.37
C ALA A 83 -25.76 4.04 3.67
N GLY A 84 -25.38 4.02 2.39
CA GLY A 84 -25.07 5.20 1.60
C GLY A 84 -23.60 5.63 1.61
N VAL A 85 -22.70 4.87 2.23
CA VAL A 85 -21.25 5.10 2.16
C VAL A 85 -20.77 4.77 0.74
N GLU A 86 -19.96 5.64 0.16
CA GLU A 86 -19.35 5.38 -1.13
C GLU A 86 -18.27 4.31 -1.01
N VAL A 87 -18.45 3.15 -1.66
CA VAL A 87 -17.48 2.05 -1.62
C VAL A 87 -16.91 1.83 -3.01
N ARG A 88 -15.57 1.92 -3.12
CA ARG A 88 -14.81 1.61 -4.34
C ARG A 88 -13.84 0.48 -4.05
N PHE A 89 -13.88 -0.52 -4.90
CA PHE A 89 -13.00 -1.68 -4.83
C PHE A 89 -12.31 -1.92 -6.17
N MET A 90 -10.98 -1.99 -6.14
CA MET A 90 -10.14 -2.32 -7.29
C MET A 90 -9.21 -3.47 -6.96
N TYR A 91 -9.02 -4.38 -7.91
CA TYR A 91 -8.08 -5.49 -7.79
C TYR A 91 -7.39 -5.76 -9.12
N ASP A 92 -6.20 -6.39 -9.05
CA ASP A 92 -5.44 -6.72 -10.26
C ASP A 92 -6.07 -7.85 -11.07
N GLY A 93 -5.99 -7.74 -12.38
CA GLY A 93 -6.54 -8.73 -13.32
C GLY A 93 -5.94 -10.13 -13.21
N MET A 94 -4.79 -10.30 -12.56
CA MET A 94 -4.22 -11.62 -12.25
C MET A 94 -5.17 -12.51 -11.46
N CYS A 95 -6.02 -11.93 -10.59
CA CYS A 95 -7.01 -12.67 -9.83
C CYS A 95 -8.01 -13.42 -10.74
N SER A 96 -8.28 -12.90 -11.95
CA SER A 96 -9.23 -13.51 -12.89
C SER A 96 -8.70 -14.79 -13.54
N ILE A 97 -7.42 -15.14 -13.36
CA ILE A 97 -6.87 -16.39 -13.92
C ILE A 97 -7.34 -17.60 -13.13
N SER A 98 -7.34 -17.51 -11.79
CA SER A 98 -7.57 -18.69 -10.93
C SER A 98 -8.29 -18.42 -9.62
N LEU A 99 -8.47 -17.16 -9.20
CA LEU A 99 -8.98 -16.82 -7.88
C LEU A 99 -10.41 -16.29 -7.90
N LEU A 100 -10.76 -15.50 -8.92
CA LEU A 100 -12.07 -14.85 -9.04
C LEU A 100 -12.65 -15.04 -10.45
N PRO A 101 -13.97 -15.24 -10.60
CA PRO A 101 -14.58 -15.34 -11.92
C PRO A 101 -14.44 -14.03 -12.72
N PRO A 102 -14.37 -14.10 -14.08
CA PRO A 102 -14.18 -12.91 -14.91
C PRO A 102 -15.28 -11.84 -14.76
N ASP A 103 -16.48 -12.25 -14.38
CA ASP A 103 -17.63 -11.35 -14.16
C ASP A 103 -17.75 -10.85 -12.70
N TYR A 104 -16.74 -11.10 -11.85
CA TYR A 104 -16.73 -10.72 -10.46
C TYR A 104 -17.03 -9.22 -10.22
N PRO A 105 -16.51 -8.27 -11.02
CA PRO A 105 -16.90 -6.88 -10.87
C PRO A 105 -18.39 -6.62 -11.03
N LYS A 106 -19.08 -7.39 -11.90
CA LYS A 106 -20.54 -7.29 -12.07
C LYS A 106 -21.27 -7.82 -10.83
N LYS A 107 -20.77 -8.92 -10.22
CA LYS A 107 -21.30 -9.49 -8.97
C LYS A 107 -21.22 -8.46 -7.85
N ILE A 108 -20.06 -7.83 -7.67
CA ILE A 108 -19.81 -6.84 -6.62
C ILE A 108 -20.66 -5.58 -6.79
N ARG A 109 -20.83 -5.09 -8.02
CA ARG A 109 -21.66 -3.89 -8.29
C ARG A 109 -23.13 -4.07 -7.93
N ARG A 110 -23.66 -5.30 -7.88
CA ARG A 110 -25.05 -5.57 -7.43
C ARG A 110 -25.28 -5.23 -5.96
N PHE A 111 -24.21 -5.11 -5.18
CA PHE A 111 -24.26 -4.68 -3.77
C PHE A 111 -24.11 -3.17 -3.58
N GLY A 112 -24.16 -2.37 -4.66
CA GLY A 112 -23.93 -0.92 -4.59
C GLY A 112 -22.46 -0.52 -4.49
N ILE A 113 -21.53 -1.46 -4.59
CA ILE A 113 -20.08 -1.24 -4.52
C ILE A 113 -19.55 -0.98 -5.94
N GLN A 114 -18.88 0.14 -6.15
CA GLN A 114 -18.16 0.39 -7.40
C GLN A 114 -16.95 -0.55 -7.47
N CYS A 115 -16.84 -1.35 -8.52
CA CYS A 115 -15.78 -2.34 -8.63
C CYS A 115 -15.09 -2.28 -9.99
N LYS A 116 -13.75 -2.31 -10.00
CA LYS A 116 -12.91 -2.37 -11.18
C LYS A 116 -11.89 -3.49 -11.10
N MET A 117 -11.56 -4.04 -12.26
CA MET A 117 -10.42 -4.93 -12.46
C MET A 117 -9.34 -4.14 -13.18
N PHE A 118 -8.18 -3.95 -12.55
CA PHE A 118 -7.03 -3.30 -13.18
C PHE A 118 -6.36 -4.24 -14.17
N SER A 119 -6.05 -3.74 -15.37
CA SER A 119 -5.34 -4.47 -16.41
C SER A 119 -5.84 -5.91 -16.62
N PRO A 120 -7.10 -6.12 -17.04
CA PRO A 120 -7.63 -7.46 -17.31
C PRO A 120 -6.72 -8.20 -18.28
N ILE A 121 -6.43 -9.48 -17.99
CA ILE A 121 -5.60 -10.29 -18.89
C ILE A 121 -6.37 -10.55 -20.18
N ARG A 122 -5.73 -10.23 -21.29
CA ARG A 122 -6.24 -10.46 -22.64
C ARG A 122 -5.25 -11.34 -23.41
N PRO A 123 -5.70 -12.23 -24.29
CA PRO A 123 -4.82 -13.06 -25.11
C PRO A 123 -4.18 -12.23 -26.24
N VAL A 124 -3.39 -11.22 -25.88
CA VAL A 124 -2.70 -10.31 -26.80
C VAL A 124 -1.23 -10.24 -26.37
N LEU A 125 -0.31 -10.34 -27.32
CA LEU A 125 1.11 -10.08 -27.06
C LEU A 125 1.31 -8.58 -26.84
N SER A 126 1.45 -8.17 -25.58
CA SER A 126 1.71 -6.78 -25.19
C SER A 126 2.59 -6.73 -23.94
N THR A 127 3.68 -6.00 -24.02
CA THR A 127 4.59 -5.77 -22.87
C THR A 127 3.90 -5.00 -21.75
N THR A 128 2.91 -4.16 -22.06
CA THR A 128 2.15 -3.39 -21.06
C THR A 128 1.31 -4.26 -20.13
N GLN A 129 0.99 -5.51 -20.53
CA GLN A 129 0.29 -6.46 -19.65
C GLN A 129 1.13 -6.94 -18.47
N ASN A 130 2.44 -6.75 -18.51
CA ASN A 130 3.33 -7.08 -17.40
C ASN A 130 3.28 -6.04 -16.28
N ASN A 131 2.77 -4.84 -16.56
CA ASN A 131 2.54 -3.84 -15.53
C ASN A 131 1.33 -4.25 -14.69
N ARG A 132 1.59 -4.65 -13.44
CA ARG A 132 0.59 -5.10 -12.48
C ARG A 132 0.44 -4.11 -11.34
N ASP A 133 -0.76 -4.03 -10.81
CA ASP A 133 -1.03 -3.24 -9.62
C ASP A 133 -0.75 -4.08 -8.37
N HIS A 134 0.46 -3.95 -7.83
CA HIS A 134 0.88 -4.70 -6.64
C HIS A 134 0.59 -3.99 -5.32
N ARG A 135 -0.13 -2.87 -5.34
CA ARG A 135 -0.48 -2.09 -4.15
C ARG A 135 -1.48 -2.82 -3.27
N LYS A 136 -1.45 -2.54 -1.97
CA LYS A 136 -2.43 -2.97 -0.99
C LYS A 136 -2.79 -1.71 -0.19
N ILE A 137 -3.86 -1.07 -0.58
CA ILE A 137 -4.32 0.18 0.01
C ILE A 137 -5.76 0.01 0.47
N CYS A 138 -6.05 0.41 1.70
CA CYS A 138 -7.40 0.64 2.18
C CYS A 138 -7.46 2.04 2.78
N VAL A 139 -8.38 2.87 2.31
CA VAL A 139 -8.62 4.21 2.84
C VAL A 139 -10.05 4.29 3.34
N ILE A 140 -10.25 4.86 4.52
CA ILE A 140 -11.54 5.05 5.16
C ILE A 140 -11.68 6.53 5.49
N ASP A 141 -12.65 7.21 4.88
CA ASP A 141 -13.03 8.60 5.07
C ASP A 141 -11.87 9.62 4.90
N GLY A 142 -10.76 9.22 4.26
CA GLY A 142 -9.54 10.02 4.20
C GLY A 142 -8.86 10.24 5.56
N LYS A 143 -9.28 9.52 6.59
CA LYS A 143 -8.83 9.65 7.99
C LYS A 143 -7.98 8.46 8.46
N THR A 144 -8.31 7.25 8.02
CA THR A 144 -7.59 6.02 8.31
C THR A 144 -7.13 5.38 7.02
N GLY A 145 -5.86 4.96 6.97
CA GLY A 145 -5.28 4.27 5.83
C GLY A 145 -4.50 3.04 6.25
N PHE A 146 -4.58 1.97 5.46
CA PHE A 146 -3.77 0.76 5.63
C PHE A 146 -2.95 0.53 4.36
N THR A 147 -1.70 0.11 4.54
CA THR A 147 -0.85 -0.38 3.45
C THR A 147 0.13 -1.44 3.98
N GLY A 148 0.81 -2.16 3.07
CA GLY A 148 1.78 -3.20 3.39
C GLY A 148 1.77 -4.35 2.41
N GLY A 149 2.26 -5.53 2.81
CA GLY A 149 2.33 -6.70 1.97
C GLY A 149 1.07 -7.58 1.97
N ILE A 150 0.24 -7.48 3.01
CA ILE A 150 -0.91 -8.36 3.29
C ILE A 150 -2.05 -8.12 2.30
N ASN A 151 -2.34 -9.11 1.45
CA ASN A 151 -3.49 -9.13 0.53
C ASN A 151 -4.79 -9.60 1.23
N LEU A 152 -5.86 -9.84 0.44
CA LEU A 152 -7.16 -10.33 0.92
C LEU A 152 -7.34 -11.80 0.56
N GLY A 153 -6.70 -12.67 1.33
CA GLY A 153 -6.77 -14.13 1.21
C GLY A 153 -6.50 -14.80 2.56
N ASP A 154 -7.05 -15.98 2.75
CA ASP A 154 -7.01 -16.69 4.03
C ASP A 154 -5.61 -17.14 4.44
N GLU A 155 -4.69 -17.29 3.48
CA GLU A 155 -3.28 -17.57 3.75
C GLU A 155 -2.58 -16.41 4.47
N TYR A 156 -2.94 -15.15 4.19
CA TYR A 156 -2.34 -13.98 4.83
C TYR A 156 -2.70 -13.82 6.32
N ILE A 157 -3.73 -14.52 6.78
CA ILE A 157 -4.14 -14.58 8.20
C ILE A 157 -3.96 -15.99 8.77
N ASN A 158 -3.17 -16.84 8.12
CA ASN A 158 -2.83 -18.21 8.51
C ASN A 158 -4.03 -19.13 8.80
N ARG A 159 -5.19 -18.88 8.15
CA ARG A 159 -6.35 -19.78 8.16
C ARG A 159 -6.31 -20.83 7.07
N LYS A 160 -5.45 -20.65 6.07
CA LYS A 160 -5.18 -21.57 4.99
C LYS A 160 -3.66 -21.70 4.88
N GLU A 161 -3.15 -22.90 5.09
CA GLU A 161 -1.73 -23.17 4.87
C GLU A 161 -1.46 -23.31 3.38
N ARG A 162 -0.45 -22.56 2.87
CA ARG A 162 -0.02 -22.64 1.48
C ARG A 162 1.44 -23.05 1.37
N PHE A 163 2.33 -22.44 2.16
CA PHE A 163 3.78 -22.70 2.19
C PHE A 163 4.32 -22.73 3.62
N GLY A 164 3.51 -23.14 4.60
CA GLY A 164 3.76 -23.00 6.01
C GLY A 164 3.21 -21.69 6.56
N TYR A 165 3.74 -21.23 7.70
CA TYR A 165 3.30 -19.99 8.33
C TYR A 165 3.60 -18.77 7.42
N TRP A 166 2.55 -18.03 7.07
CA TRP A 166 2.66 -16.84 6.22
C TRP A 166 3.02 -15.62 7.06
N LYS A 167 4.26 -15.16 6.90
CA LYS A 167 4.77 -13.96 7.58
C LYS A 167 4.74 -12.78 6.61
N ASP A 168 3.89 -11.83 6.91
CA ASP A 168 3.80 -10.58 6.17
C ASP A 168 3.45 -9.43 7.13
N THR A 169 3.65 -8.19 6.72
CA THR A 169 3.51 -7.02 7.58
C THR A 169 2.62 -5.96 6.97
N ALA A 170 2.06 -5.11 7.83
CA ALA A 170 1.31 -3.94 7.39
C ALA A 170 1.48 -2.77 8.36
N VAL A 171 1.06 -1.60 7.91
CA VAL A 171 0.91 -0.42 8.75
C VAL A 171 -0.48 0.16 8.59
N MET A 172 -1.02 0.69 9.68
CA MET A 172 -2.16 1.59 9.68
C MET A 172 -1.66 2.98 10.01
N ILE A 173 -2.13 3.97 9.28
CA ILE A 173 -1.91 5.38 9.56
C ILE A 173 -3.25 6.08 9.79
N LYS A 174 -3.26 7.02 10.75
CA LYS A 174 -4.42 7.90 11.01
C LYS A 174 -3.94 9.34 11.03
N GLY A 175 -4.52 10.17 10.18
CA GLY A 175 -4.17 11.58 10.09
C GLY A 175 -3.83 12.07 8.71
N ASP A 176 -3.07 13.17 8.65
CA ASP A 176 -2.86 13.92 7.41
C ASP A 176 -2.17 13.13 6.30
N ALA A 177 -1.31 12.17 6.62
CA ALA A 177 -0.62 11.34 5.62
C ALA A 177 -1.55 10.39 4.85
N VAL A 178 -2.77 10.15 5.32
CA VAL A 178 -3.78 9.36 4.60
C VAL A 178 -4.16 10.00 3.27
N GLN A 179 -3.97 11.31 3.13
CA GLN A 179 -4.19 12.03 1.86
C GLN A 179 -3.34 11.44 0.72
N SER A 180 -2.08 11.09 0.97
CA SER A 180 -1.24 10.45 -0.05
C SER A 180 -1.76 9.09 -0.48
N LEU A 181 -2.21 8.24 0.45
CA LEU A 181 -2.83 6.95 0.09
C LEU A 181 -4.15 7.16 -0.69
N THR A 182 -4.94 8.17 -0.31
CA THR A 182 -6.16 8.54 -1.02
C THR A 182 -5.85 8.95 -2.47
N MET A 183 -4.84 9.81 -2.66
CA MET A 183 -4.42 10.25 -3.99
C MET A 183 -3.87 9.10 -4.84
N LEU A 184 -3.04 8.22 -4.26
CA LEU A 184 -2.52 7.03 -4.93
C LEU A 184 -3.65 6.14 -5.44
N PHE A 185 -4.66 5.87 -4.61
CA PHE A 185 -5.84 5.12 -5.03
C PHE A 185 -6.60 5.83 -6.17
N LEU A 186 -6.90 7.12 -6.01
CA LEU A 186 -7.68 7.88 -6.99
C LEU A 186 -6.95 8.01 -8.34
N GLN A 187 -5.63 8.15 -8.33
CA GLN A 187 -4.82 8.13 -9.55
C GLN A 187 -5.00 6.82 -10.32
N MET A 188 -4.88 5.67 -9.64
CA MET A 188 -5.08 4.35 -10.26
C MET A 188 -6.53 4.14 -10.69
N TRP A 189 -7.49 4.56 -9.87
CA TRP A 189 -8.91 4.49 -10.22
C TRP A 189 -9.23 5.26 -11.51
N ASN A 190 -8.59 6.42 -11.71
CA ASN A 190 -8.80 7.27 -12.87
C ASN A 190 -8.06 6.83 -14.15
N VAL A 191 -7.14 5.86 -14.08
CA VAL A 191 -6.40 5.37 -15.28
C VAL A 191 -7.36 4.92 -16.37
N SER A 192 -8.47 4.26 -16.00
CA SER A 192 -9.46 3.74 -16.95
C SER A 192 -10.67 4.64 -17.16
N GLU A 193 -10.73 5.82 -16.52
CA GLU A 193 -11.85 6.74 -16.65
C GLU A 193 -11.66 7.71 -17.83
N LEU A 194 -12.72 7.88 -18.62
CA LEU A 194 -12.74 8.86 -19.72
C LEU A 194 -12.76 10.30 -19.21
N LYS A 195 -13.47 10.51 -18.10
CA LYS A 195 -13.52 11.80 -17.40
C LYS A 195 -12.88 11.65 -16.03
N LYS A 196 -11.75 12.30 -15.84
CA LYS A 196 -11.05 12.31 -14.56
C LYS A 196 -11.85 13.13 -13.55
N GLU A 197 -12.03 12.56 -12.36
CA GLU A 197 -12.68 13.27 -11.26
C GLU A 197 -11.69 14.17 -10.50
N LYS A 198 -12.24 15.10 -9.75
CA LYS A 198 -11.48 15.94 -8.83
C LYS A 198 -11.20 15.18 -7.54
N PHE A 199 -10.02 15.38 -6.96
CA PHE A 199 -9.60 14.68 -5.75
C PHE A 199 -9.97 15.42 -4.47
N GLU A 200 -10.17 16.72 -4.55
CA GLU A 200 -10.42 17.61 -3.40
C GLU A 200 -11.55 17.13 -2.48
N PRO A 201 -12.67 16.55 -2.98
CA PRO A 201 -13.74 16.05 -2.11
C PRO A 201 -13.32 14.92 -1.16
N TYR A 202 -12.25 14.22 -1.48
CA TYR A 202 -11.74 13.05 -0.73
C TYR A 202 -10.56 13.38 0.17
N LEU A 203 -10.01 14.59 0.07
CA LEU A 203 -8.87 15.01 0.88
C LEU A 203 -9.37 15.61 2.20
N THR A 204 -8.96 15.01 3.30
CA THR A 204 -9.35 15.40 4.66
C THR A 204 -8.12 15.82 5.45
N THR A 205 -8.18 16.98 6.10
CA THR A 205 -7.13 17.46 7.00
C THR A 205 -7.54 17.19 8.45
N MET A 206 -6.71 16.42 9.18
CA MET A 206 -6.98 15.99 10.56
C MET A 206 -6.17 16.76 11.61
N ALA A 207 -5.41 17.78 11.21
CA ALA A 207 -4.43 18.48 12.06
C ALA A 207 -4.97 18.95 13.42
N LYS A 208 -6.28 19.20 13.54
CA LYS A 208 -6.93 19.68 14.77
C LYS A 208 -7.57 18.57 15.61
N GLU A 209 -7.74 17.36 15.04
CA GLU A 209 -8.48 16.27 15.69
C GLU A 209 -7.55 15.28 16.40
N LEU A 210 -6.26 15.26 16.03
CA LEU A 210 -5.29 14.32 16.58
C LEU A 210 -4.37 14.98 17.62
N LYS A 211 -3.91 14.17 18.58
CA LYS A 211 -2.82 14.59 19.48
C LYS A 211 -1.56 14.83 18.64
N PRO A 212 -0.78 15.87 18.96
CA PRO A 212 0.48 16.12 18.27
C PRO A 212 1.40 14.90 18.35
N GLU A 213 1.81 14.39 17.17
CA GLU A 213 2.81 13.35 17.04
C GLU A 213 4.16 13.96 16.68
N THR A 214 5.24 13.37 17.19
CA THR A 214 6.60 13.90 17.01
C THR A 214 7.28 13.42 15.74
N GLY A 215 6.72 12.39 15.08
CA GLY A 215 7.28 11.76 13.90
C GLY A 215 6.92 12.45 12.57
N PHE A 216 7.50 11.92 11.52
CA PHE A 216 7.21 12.30 10.15
C PHE A 216 6.77 11.05 9.36
N VAL A 217 5.79 11.20 8.49
CA VAL A 217 5.28 10.13 7.64
C VAL A 217 5.29 10.62 6.19
N LEU A 218 5.85 9.81 5.30
CA LEU A 218 5.94 10.10 3.88
C LEU A 218 5.49 8.85 3.10
N PRO A 219 4.19 8.71 2.82
CA PRO A 219 3.72 7.66 1.92
C PRO A 219 4.07 8.01 0.48
N TYR A 220 4.53 7.02 -0.28
CA TYR A 220 4.85 7.16 -1.69
C TYR A 220 4.36 5.94 -2.47
N GLY A 221 4.31 6.08 -3.78
CA GLY A 221 4.06 4.99 -4.71
C GLY A 221 5.14 4.95 -5.76
N ASP A 222 5.29 3.80 -6.40
CA ASP A 222 6.17 3.61 -7.54
C ASP A 222 5.33 3.41 -8.81
N SER A 223 5.85 3.82 -9.96
CA SER A 223 5.15 3.75 -11.23
C SER A 223 6.13 3.47 -12.37
N PRO A 224 5.81 2.60 -13.33
CA PRO A 224 6.68 2.39 -14.50
C PRO A 224 6.58 3.51 -15.54
N TYR A 225 5.80 4.57 -15.31
CA TYR A 225 5.48 5.59 -16.31
C TYR A 225 6.16 6.94 -16.10
N ASP A 226 6.80 7.16 -14.96
CA ASP A 226 7.47 8.42 -14.61
C ASP A 226 8.99 8.39 -14.79
N HIS A 227 9.55 7.24 -15.14
CA HIS A 227 11.00 7.01 -15.29
C HIS A 227 11.81 7.23 -14.01
N GLU A 228 11.17 7.17 -12.85
CA GLU A 228 11.78 7.30 -11.54
C GLU A 228 11.63 6.00 -10.75
N ASN A 229 12.75 5.46 -10.25
CA ASN A 229 12.76 4.25 -9.43
C ASN A 229 12.62 4.61 -7.95
N VAL A 230 11.46 5.16 -7.58
CA VAL A 230 11.22 5.76 -6.25
C VAL A 230 11.53 4.79 -5.12
N GLY A 231 11.07 3.53 -5.24
CA GLY A 231 11.30 2.50 -4.23
C GLY A 231 12.79 2.18 -4.06
N GLU A 232 13.53 2.06 -5.16
CA GLU A 232 14.96 1.80 -5.16
C GLU A 232 15.74 2.94 -4.51
N GLU A 233 15.45 4.19 -4.90
CA GLU A 233 16.09 5.37 -4.34
C GLU A 233 15.90 5.47 -2.81
N VAL A 234 14.72 5.14 -2.31
CA VAL A 234 14.46 5.09 -0.87
C VAL A 234 15.28 4.00 -0.19
N TYR A 235 15.37 2.79 -0.77
CA TYR A 235 16.19 1.71 -0.22
C TYR A 235 17.66 2.06 -0.25
N VAL A 236 18.18 2.59 -1.34
CA VAL A 236 19.58 3.05 -1.46
C VAL A 236 19.88 4.13 -0.41
N HIS A 237 18.96 5.07 -0.21
CA HIS A 237 19.08 6.07 0.84
C HIS A 237 19.21 5.45 2.24
N ILE A 238 18.34 4.49 2.58
CA ILE A 238 18.37 3.78 3.87
C ILE A 238 19.71 3.05 4.04
N LEU A 239 20.15 2.32 3.04
CA LEU A 239 21.40 1.55 3.06
C LEU A 239 22.62 2.46 3.25
N ASN A 240 22.69 3.59 2.54
CA ASN A 240 23.79 4.55 2.64
C ASN A 240 23.86 5.27 4.01
N HIS A 241 22.75 5.30 4.75
CA HIS A 241 22.68 5.93 6.07
C HIS A 241 22.68 4.93 7.24
N ALA A 242 22.74 3.64 6.95
CA ALA A 242 22.89 2.60 7.98
C ALA A 242 24.23 2.76 8.71
N LYS A 243 24.21 2.58 10.05
CA LYS A 243 25.40 2.75 10.90
C LYS A 243 25.83 1.48 11.62
N LYS A 244 24.91 0.54 11.83
CA LYS A 244 25.17 -0.69 12.61
C LYS A 244 24.78 -1.93 11.84
N TYR A 245 23.54 -2.00 11.38
CA TYR A 245 23.02 -3.16 10.67
C TYR A 245 21.99 -2.79 9.61
N VAL A 246 21.82 -3.69 8.65
CA VAL A 246 20.74 -3.71 7.65
C VAL A 246 20.16 -5.12 7.67
N HIS A 247 18.89 -5.24 8.03
CA HIS A 247 18.17 -6.51 7.97
C HIS A 247 17.05 -6.40 6.93
N ILE A 248 17.08 -7.26 5.92
CA ILE A 248 16.12 -7.30 4.82
C ILE A 248 15.37 -8.62 4.88
N MET A 249 14.05 -8.57 4.88
CA MET A 249 13.19 -9.73 4.73
C MET A 249 12.37 -9.56 3.45
N THR A 250 12.56 -10.44 2.48
CA THR A 250 11.87 -10.35 1.19
C THR A 250 11.63 -11.72 0.58
N PRO A 251 10.46 -11.98 -0.02
CA PRO A 251 10.23 -13.19 -0.82
C PRO A 251 10.88 -13.10 -2.21
N TYR A 252 11.26 -11.92 -2.67
CA TYR A 252 11.80 -11.67 -4.00
C TYR A 252 13.09 -10.88 -3.91
N LEU A 253 14.22 -11.56 -4.04
CA LEU A 253 15.54 -10.91 -4.07
C LEU A 253 16.00 -10.75 -5.53
N ILE A 254 15.50 -9.71 -6.18
CA ILE A 254 15.91 -9.33 -7.53
C ILE A 254 16.67 -8.03 -7.42
N LEU A 255 18.00 -8.13 -7.47
CA LEU A 255 18.91 -6.99 -7.31
C LEU A 255 19.45 -6.59 -8.67
N ASP A 256 19.42 -5.29 -8.95
CA ASP A 256 20.21 -4.70 -10.00
C ASP A 256 21.66 -4.47 -9.53
N ASN A 257 22.51 -3.96 -10.41
CA ASN A 257 23.91 -3.71 -10.09
C ASN A 257 24.06 -2.61 -9.03
N GLY A 258 23.23 -1.56 -9.07
CA GLY A 258 23.29 -0.43 -8.13
C GLY A 258 22.97 -0.85 -6.70
N MET A 259 21.92 -1.64 -6.54
CA MET A 259 21.52 -2.18 -5.23
C MET A 259 22.57 -3.18 -4.70
N LEU A 260 23.09 -4.07 -5.57
CA LEU A 260 24.14 -5.03 -5.20
C LEU A 260 25.41 -4.34 -4.73
N ASP A 261 25.85 -3.31 -5.45
CA ASP A 261 27.04 -2.52 -5.09
C ASP A 261 26.83 -1.78 -3.77
N THR A 262 25.63 -1.25 -3.55
CA THR A 262 25.27 -0.55 -2.30
C THR A 262 25.30 -1.49 -1.10
N LEU A 263 24.69 -2.66 -1.18
CA LEU A 263 24.72 -3.70 -0.14
C LEU A 263 26.15 -4.18 0.12
N THR A 264 26.91 -4.45 -0.94
CA THR A 264 28.30 -4.91 -0.85
C THR A 264 29.18 -3.86 -0.16
N ARG A 265 29.01 -2.58 -0.52
CA ARG A 265 29.74 -1.47 0.12
C ARG A 265 29.39 -1.35 1.59
N ALA A 266 28.09 -1.44 1.97
CA ALA A 266 27.66 -1.41 3.36
C ALA A 266 28.35 -2.52 4.17
N ALA A 267 28.33 -3.76 3.69
CA ALA A 267 28.96 -4.90 4.33
C ALA A 267 30.48 -4.72 4.47
N LYS A 268 31.17 -4.28 3.41
CA LYS A 268 32.63 -4.00 3.42
C LYS A 268 33.00 -2.83 4.36
N SER A 269 32.08 -1.94 4.64
CA SER A 269 32.25 -0.82 5.57
C SER A 269 31.99 -1.22 7.05
N GLY A 270 31.76 -2.50 7.33
CA GLY A 270 31.55 -3.02 8.68
C GLY A 270 30.10 -2.95 9.17
N ILE A 271 29.13 -2.68 8.28
CA ILE A 271 27.71 -2.77 8.58
C ILE A 271 27.30 -4.24 8.51
N GLU A 272 26.63 -4.76 9.55
CA GLU A 272 26.02 -6.09 9.50
C GLU A 272 24.89 -6.11 8.47
N VAL A 273 25.00 -6.94 7.43
CA VAL A 273 23.96 -7.10 6.41
C VAL A 273 23.38 -8.51 6.51
N CYS A 274 22.10 -8.60 6.85
CA CYS A 274 21.37 -9.86 6.94
C CYS A 274 20.17 -9.83 5.98
N ILE A 275 20.07 -10.87 5.12
CA ILE A 275 18.96 -11.03 4.17
C ILE A 275 18.24 -12.34 4.49
N ILE A 276 16.95 -12.26 4.74
CA ILE A 276 16.07 -13.39 5.07
C ILE A 276 15.13 -13.61 3.90
N MET A 277 15.17 -14.83 3.35
CA MET A 277 14.32 -15.25 2.24
C MET A 277 13.53 -16.51 2.60
N PRO A 278 12.42 -16.83 1.92
CA PRO A 278 11.72 -18.09 2.09
C PRO A 278 12.65 -19.28 1.78
N HIS A 279 12.46 -20.39 2.50
CA HIS A 279 13.19 -21.62 2.25
C HIS A 279 12.74 -22.31 0.94
N ILE A 280 11.44 -22.17 0.63
CA ILE A 280 10.84 -22.72 -0.60
C ILE A 280 10.83 -21.58 -1.63
N PRO A 281 11.43 -21.77 -2.83
CA PRO A 281 11.49 -20.79 -3.88
C PRO A 281 10.13 -20.52 -4.54
#